data_b9cfa3fce55b05de91137a567c199fb4
#
_entry.id   b9cfa3fce55b05de91137a567c199fb4
#
_cell.length_a   1.000
_cell.length_b   1.000
_cell.length_c   1.000
_cell.angle_alpha   90.00
_cell.angle_beta   90.00
_cell.angle_gamma   90.00
#
_symmetry.space_group_name_H-M   'P 1'
#
loop_
_entity.id
_entity.type
_entity.pdbx_description
1 polymer ?
#
loop_
_entity_poly.entity_id
_entity_poly.type
_entity_poly.pdbx_seq_one_letter_code
_entity_poly.pdbx_strand_id
1 'polypeptide(L)'
;MRKDKKWEREADRYKKSDATFADKFSNFWYYHKYHLLIGVVAIGVLIYLSTSIVLKEDYDYNIIFVTQNPISTEEVSEIQAQIDQEAEPYEENLESSNPESDDQPEEPQIYLYQKDIDYIQKYLESVGDDLNGDGEVEVSINCINIEGNRDTVSEIQTHKEQILTALRTGECMILLGDSVGMDFLYEADALEDLSSFFYTSDYDGRAVFLNPYFSEKIGNDENDIPIYIGLRSFTGTLAQTFDDKVEDFENAKNLVLNILSD
;
A
#
# COMPACT_ATOMS: atom_id res chain seq x y z
N MET A 1 60.15 21.77 64.69
CA MET A 1 58.72 22.19 64.53
C MET A 1 58.50 22.98 63.25
N ARG A 2 58.61 22.31 62.07
CA ARG A 2 58.41 22.90 60.74
C ARG A 2 57.76 21.98 59.70
N LYS A 3 57.18 20.87 60.15
CA LYS A 3 56.59 19.89 59.21
C LYS A 3 55.04 20.10 58.96
N ASP A 4 54.36 20.80 59.82
CA ASP A 4 52.90 20.86 59.83
C ASP A 4 52.33 21.84 58.78
N LYS A 5 53.07 22.86 58.36
CA LYS A 5 52.62 23.87 57.38
C LYS A 5 52.58 23.37 55.90
N LYS A 6 53.18 22.23 55.63
CA LYS A 6 53.17 21.70 54.26
C LYS A 6 51.85 20.97 53.99
N TRP A 7 51.33 20.22 55.00
CA TRP A 7 50.11 19.50 54.92
C TRP A 7 48.88 20.42 54.90
N GLU A 8 48.90 21.49 55.66
CA GLU A 8 47.83 22.50 55.63
C GLU A 8 47.73 23.16 54.23
N ARG A 9 48.87 23.49 53.61
CA ARG A 9 48.90 24.08 52.27
C ARG A 9 48.49 23.09 51.17
N GLU A 10 48.69 21.80 51.34
CA GLU A 10 48.22 20.80 50.43
C GLU A 10 46.70 20.54 50.63
N ALA A 11 46.24 20.51 51.88
CA ALA A 11 44.82 20.39 52.16
C ALA A 11 43.99 21.59 51.70
N ASP A 12 44.55 22.82 51.81
CA ASP A 12 43.92 24.03 51.25
C ASP A 12 43.94 24.10 49.72
N ARG A 13 44.91 23.45 49.06
CA ARG A 13 44.90 23.29 47.59
C ARG A 13 43.82 22.33 47.14
N TYR A 14 43.52 21.28 47.93
CA TYR A 14 42.44 20.37 47.64
C TYR A 14 41.05 20.96 47.95
N LYS A 15 40.94 21.94 48.85
CA LYS A 15 39.71 22.61 49.20
C LYS A 15 39.28 23.74 48.26
N LYS A 16 40.18 24.22 47.41
CA LYS A 16 39.94 25.38 46.54
C LYS A 16 40.19 25.07 45.10
N SER A 17 39.59 24.02 44.56
CA SER A 17 39.23 23.97 43.16
C SER A 17 37.76 24.41 43.06
N ASP A 18 37.53 25.71 42.91
CA ASP A 18 36.31 26.18 42.29
C ASP A 18 36.30 25.61 40.86
N ALA A 19 35.96 24.31 40.77
CA ALA A 19 35.83 23.62 39.50
C ALA A 19 34.84 24.43 38.67
N THR A 20 35.32 25.02 37.60
CA THR A 20 34.49 25.80 36.70
C THR A 20 33.38 24.88 36.16
N PHE A 21 32.28 25.47 35.69
CA PHE A 21 31.21 24.70 35.08
C PHE A 21 31.75 23.77 33.97
N ALA A 22 32.75 24.27 33.23
CA ALA A 22 33.45 23.50 32.19
C ALA A 22 34.17 22.23 32.73
N ASP A 23 34.83 22.36 33.91
CA ASP A 23 35.52 21.20 34.54
C ASP A 23 34.54 20.17 35.05
N LYS A 24 33.41 20.62 35.63
CA LYS A 24 32.32 19.71 36.07
C LYS A 24 31.67 19.03 34.92
N PHE A 25 31.42 19.76 33.82
CA PHE A 25 30.84 19.18 32.59
C PHE A 25 31.79 18.21 31.92
N SER A 26 33.09 18.54 31.80
CA SER A 26 34.11 17.65 31.22
C SER A 26 34.20 16.32 32.01
N ASN A 27 34.18 16.40 33.34
CA ASN A 27 34.22 15.21 34.20
C ASN A 27 32.94 14.38 34.08
N PHE A 28 31.78 15.05 34.11
CA PHE A 28 30.49 14.37 33.87
C PHE A 28 30.48 13.67 32.51
N TRP A 29 30.91 14.38 31.43
CA TRP A 29 30.97 13.82 30.07
C TRP A 29 31.89 12.61 30.00
N TYR A 30 33.04 12.66 30.60
CA TYR A 30 34.00 11.54 30.60
C TYR A 30 33.43 10.25 31.18
N TYR A 31 32.71 10.35 32.29
CA TYR A 31 32.13 9.19 32.96
C TYR A 31 30.77 8.77 32.40
N HIS A 32 29.98 9.69 31.86
CA HIS A 32 28.59 9.43 31.48
C HIS A 32 28.31 9.43 29.97
N LYS A 33 29.31 9.70 29.11
CA LYS A 33 29.12 9.79 27.65
C LYS A 33 28.41 8.57 27.05
N TYR A 34 28.75 7.38 27.50
CA TYR A 34 28.13 6.14 26.99
C TYR A 34 26.69 5.98 27.49
N HIS A 35 26.42 6.30 28.77
CA HIS A 35 25.09 6.24 29.32
C HIS A 35 24.18 7.29 28.68
N LEU A 36 24.72 8.47 28.40
CA LEU A 36 24.01 9.54 27.71
C LEU A 36 23.71 9.17 26.24
N LEU A 37 24.68 8.57 25.56
CA LEU A 37 24.51 8.09 24.20
C LEU A 37 23.42 6.99 24.15
N ILE A 38 23.47 6.01 25.03
CA ILE A 38 22.46 4.95 25.16
C ILE A 38 21.09 5.57 25.45
N GLY A 39 21.04 6.56 26.36
CA GLY A 39 19.78 7.27 26.67
C GLY A 39 19.18 7.97 25.44
N VAL A 40 20.00 8.67 24.66
CA VAL A 40 19.57 9.35 23.43
C VAL A 40 19.05 8.34 22.40
N VAL A 41 19.75 7.20 22.21
CA VAL A 41 19.32 6.14 21.30
C VAL A 41 18.00 5.54 21.78
N ALA A 42 17.87 5.27 23.07
CA ALA A 42 16.64 4.70 23.66
C ALA A 42 15.44 5.65 23.48
N ILE A 43 15.63 6.96 23.70
CA ILE A 43 14.61 7.99 23.46
C ILE A 43 14.25 8.03 21.96
N GLY A 44 15.24 8.01 21.06
CA GLY A 44 15.01 7.98 19.61
C GLY A 44 14.17 6.77 19.17
N VAL A 45 14.47 5.57 19.71
CA VAL A 45 13.69 4.35 19.47
C VAL A 45 12.27 4.48 20.01
N LEU A 46 12.10 5.04 21.22
CA LEU A 46 10.76 5.25 21.81
C LEU A 46 9.93 6.24 20.99
N ILE A 47 10.54 7.34 20.53
CA ILE A 47 9.86 8.31 19.65
C ILE A 47 9.46 7.61 18.33
N TYR A 48 10.39 6.87 17.71
CA TYR A 48 10.10 6.13 16.48
C TYR A 48 8.95 5.13 16.64
N LEU A 49 8.96 4.33 17.69
CA LEU A 49 7.87 3.38 17.99
C LEU A 49 6.55 4.10 18.28
N SER A 50 6.59 5.20 19.04
CA SER A 50 5.38 5.98 19.33
C SER A 50 4.80 6.61 18.08
N THR A 51 5.63 7.18 17.19
CA THR A 51 5.16 7.76 15.93
C THR A 51 4.64 6.68 14.97
N SER A 52 5.25 5.50 14.93
CA SER A 52 4.78 4.38 14.10
C SER A 52 3.43 3.84 14.55
N ILE A 53 3.10 3.93 15.83
CA ILE A 53 1.79 3.52 16.37
C ILE A 53 0.74 4.60 16.13
N VAL A 54 1.09 5.88 16.38
CA VAL A 54 0.15 7.02 16.28
C VAL A 54 -0.15 7.40 14.83
N LEU A 55 0.83 7.17 13.92
CA LEU A 55 0.67 7.47 12.49
C LEU A 55 0.20 6.25 11.67
N LYS A 56 -0.14 5.15 12.32
CA LYS A 56 -0.81 4.05 11.63
C LYS A 56 -2.23 4.53 11.33
N GLU A 57 -2.49 4.77 10.05
CA GLU A 57 -3.84 5.00 9.56
C GLU A 57 -4.66 3.75 9.84
N ASP A 58 -5.77 3.90 10.52
CA ASP A 58 -6.62 2.79 10.99
C ASP A 58 -7.84 2.73 10.07
N TYR A 59 -7.60 2.27 8.83
CA TYR A 59 -8.66 2.11 7.84
C TYR A 59 -9.67 1.05 8.26
N ASP A 60 -10.94 1.31 8.03
CA ASP A 60 -12.03 0.35 8.25
C ASP A 60 -11.90 -0.84 7.30
N TYR A 61 -11.51 -0.57 6.04
CA TYR A 61 -11.33 -1.61 5.04
C TYR A 61 -9.99 -1.49 4.34
N ASN A 62 -9.22 -2.58 4.33
CA ASN A 62 -8.01 -2.72 3.54
C ASN A 62 -8.28 -3.63 2.34
N ILE A 63 -8.09 -3.10 1.15
CA ILE A 63 -8.42 -3.74 -0.13
C ILE A 63 -7.16 -3.88 -0.97
N ILE A 64 -6.98 -5.03 -1.60
CA ILE A 64 -5.99 -5.20 -2.68
C ILE A 64 -6.71 -5.18 -4.01
N PHE A 65 -6.27 -4.29 -4.88
CA PHE A 65 -6.73 -4.24 -6.27
C PHE A 65 -5.64 -4.79 -7.18
N VAL A 66 -5.92 -5.96 -7.79
CA VAL A 66 -5.02 -6.63 -8.74
C VAL A 66 -5.44 -6.27 -10.16
N THR A 67 -4.53 -5.72 -10.95
CA THR A 67 -4.83 -5.26 -12.30
C THR A 67 -3.69 -5.55 -13.27
N GLN A 68 -4.03 -5.79 -14.53
CA GLN A 68 -3.05 -5.77 -15.62
C GLN A 68 -2.81 -4.37 -16.16
N ASN A 69 -3.76 -3.44 -15.94
CA ASN A 69 -3.72 -2.13 -16.53
C ASN A 69 -2.73 -1.23 -15.79
N PRO A 70 -1.84 -0.52 -16.48
CA PRO A 70 -0.95 0.42 -15.84
C PRO A 70 -1.76 1.59 -15.26
N ILE A 71 -1.37 2.01 -14.04
CA ILE A 71 -1.98 3.17 -13.40
C ILE A 71 -1.32 4.41 -13.96
N SER A 72 -2.12 5.29 -14.58
CA SER A 72 -1.68 6.56 -15.12
C SER A 72 -2.15 7.71 -14.24
N THR A 73 -1.25 8.65 -13.94
CA THR A 73 -1.62 9.96 -13.42
C THR A 73 -2.01 10.87 -14.59
N GLU A 74 -2.96 11.79 -14.40
CA GLU A 74 -3.43 12.71 -15.45
C GLU A 74 -2.29 13.47 -16.14
N GLU A 75 -1.22 13.79 -15.41
CA GLU A 75 -0.02 14.44 -15.96
C GLU A 75 0.68 13.62 -17.07
N VAL A 76 0.67 12.29 -16.96
CA VAL A 76 1.29 11.42 -17.97
C VAL A 76 0.42 11.35 -19.22
N SER A 77 -0.90 11.39 -19.10
CA SER A 77 -1.81 11.39 -20.26
C SER A 77 -1.75 12.69 -21.07
N GLU A 78 -1.56 13.84 -20.42
CA GLU A 78 -1.37 15.13 -21.11
C GLU A 78 -0.02 15.18 -21.86
N ILE A 79 1.05 14.64 -21.26
CA ILE A 79 2.36 14.57 -21.92
C ILE A 79 2.32 13.62 -23.12
N GLN A 80 1.67 12.48 -23.01
CA GLN A 80 1.52 11.52 -24.10
C GLN A 80 0.67 12.11 -25.23
N ALA A 81 -0.45 12.76 -24.92
CA ALA A 81 -1.27 13.45 -25.91
C ALA A 81 -0.52 14.61 -26.62
N GLN A 82 0.40 15.28 -25.92
CA GLN A 82 1.26 16.30 -26.53
C GLN A 82 2.32 15.68 -27.45
N ILE A 83 2.92 14.55 -27.07
CA ILE A 83 3.88 13.82 -27.90
C ILE A 83 3.20 13.33 -29.19
N ASP A 84 1.98 12.81 -29.09
CA ASP A 84 1.22 12.31 -30.23
C ASP A 84 0.75 13.45 -31.17
N GLN A 85 0.55 14.67 -30.64
CA GLN A 85 0.23 15.86 -31.44
C GLN A 85 1.46 16.51 -32.09
N GLU A 86 2.65 16.38 -31.49
CA GLU A 86 3.91 16.90 -32.03
C GLU A 86 4.58 15.95 -33.01
N ALA A 87 4.11 14.70 -33.14
CA ALA A 87 4.51 13.80 -34.21
C ALA A 87 3.89 14.26 -35.51
N GLU A 88 4.46 15.33 -36.13
CA GLU A 88 4.15 15.69 -37.50
C GLU A 88 4.40 14.50 -38.40
N PRO A 89 3.54 14.27 -39.41
CA PRO A 89 3.78 13.21 -40.37
C PRO A 89 5.10 13.51 -41.12
N TYR A 90 6.14 12.78 -40.80
CA TYR A 90 7.35 12.77 -41.64
C TYR A 90 6.93 12.30 -43.02
N GLU A 91 6.93 13.22 -43.99
CA GLU A 91 6.80 12.86 -45.41
C GLU A 91 7.91 11.88 -45.76
N GLU A 92 7.47 10.70 -46.03
CA GLU A 92 8.23 9.54 -46.44
C GLU A 92 8.92 9.79 -47.78
N ASN A 93 10.21 10.10 -47.75
CA ASN A 93 11.05 9.87 -48.91
C ASN A 93 11.55 8.42 -48.85
N LEU A 94 10.76 7.57 -49.44
CA LEU A 94 11.07 6.18 -49.74
C LEU A 94 12.24 6.06 -50.68
N GLU A 95 13.33 5.42 -50.28
CA GLU A 95 13.88 4.34 -51.11
C GLU A 95 14.67 3.34 -50.24
N SER A 96 14.24 2.10 -50.40
CA SER A 96 14.93 0.83 -50.18
C SER A 96 14.85 0.10 -48.83
N SER A 97 13.98 -0.90 -48.86
CA SER A 97 14.27 -2.31 -48.49
C SER A 97 14.54 -2.68 -47.02
N ASN A 98 13.53 -3.10 -46.33
CA ASN A 98 13.44 -4.47 -45.78
C ASN A 98 12.02 -4.79 -45.31
N PRO A 99 11.28 -5.75 -45.89
CA PRO A 99 9.95 -6.12 -45.41
C PRO A 99 10.05 -7.32 -44.45
N GLU A 100 10.55 -7.11 -43.26
CA GLU A 100 10.49 -8.07 -42.15
C GLU A 100 10.62 -7.30 -40.82
N SER A 101 9.80 -6.27 -40.64
CA SER A 101 9.38 -5.86 -39.31
C SER A 101 7.93 -6.36 -39.13
N ASP A 102 7.73 -7.30 -38.24
CA ASP A 102 6.43 -7.67 -37.68
C ASP A 102 5.89 -6.45 -36.90
N ASP A 103 5.53 -5.38 -37.61
CA ASP A 103 4.71 -4.29 -37.10
C ASP A 103 3.29 -4.84 -36.92
N GLN A 104 3.11 -5.63 -35.91
CA GLN A 104 1.77 -5.84 -35.38
C GLN A 104 1.29 -4.47 -34.86
N PRO A 105 0.10 -4.01 -35.30
CA PRO A 105 -0.46 -2.79 -34.73
C PRO A 105 -0.49 -2.95 -33.21
N GLU A 106 0.18 -2.05 -32.50
CA GLU A 106 0.11 -2.00 -31.04
C GLU A 106 -1.36 -1.91 -30.66
N GLU A 107 -1.87 -2.90 -29.96
CA GLU A 107 -3.24 -2.84 -29.44
C GLU A 107 -3.33 -1.61 -28.54
N PRO A 108 -4.43 -0.82 -28.63
CA PRO A 108 -4.58 0.38 -27.81
C PRO A 108 -4.46 0.00 -26.33
N GLN A 109 -3.48 0.57 -25.64
CA GLN A 109 -3.30 0.32 -24.22
C GLN A 109 -4.47 0.93 -23.44
N ILE A 110 -5.09 0.12 -22.62
CA ILE A 110 -6.12 0.57 -21.69
C ILE A 110 -5.40 0.97 -20.40
N TYR A 111 -5.72 2.15 -19.88
CA TYR A 111 -5.14 2.67 -18.65
C TYR A 111 -6.21 2.76 -17.56
N LEU A 112 -5.80 2.41 -16.33
CA LEU A 112 -6.53 2.74 -15.13
C LEU A 112 -6.00 4.07 -14.60
N TYR A 113 -6.85 5.05 -14.39
CA TYR A 113 -6.45 6.36 -13.89
C TYR A 113 -6.57 6.42 -12.37
N GLN A 114 -5.73 7.24 -11.74
CA GLN A 114 -5.84 7.47 -10.29
C GLN A 114 -7.25 7.94 -9.88
N LYS A 115 -7.88 8.78 -10.71
CA LYS A 115 -9.26 9.22 -10.50
C LYS A 115 -10.28 8.07 -10.44
N ASP A 116 -10.03 6.99 -11.20
CA ASP A 116 -10.90 5.80 -11.21
C ASP A 116 -10.79 5.06 -9.87
N ILE A 117 -9.56 4.96 -9.35
CA ILE A 117 -9.30 4.35 -8.04
C ILE A 117 -9.95 5.20 -6.94
N ASP A 118 -9.77 6.52 -6.98
CA ASP A 118 -10.38 7.46 -6.04
C ASP A 118 -11.92 7.40 -6.10
N TYR A 119 -12.47 7.17 -7.29
CA TYR A 119 -13.91 7.01 -7.48
C TYR A 119 -14.40 5.70 -6.86
N ILE A 120 -13.72 4.57 -7.12
CA ILE A 120 -14.04 3.28 -6.52
C ILE A 120 -13.94 3.38 -4.98
N GLN A 121 -12.89 4.00 -4.48
CA GLN A 121 -12.69 4.21 -3.05
C GLN A 121 -13.86 4.97 -2.42
N LYS A 122 -14.23 6.12 -2.98
CA LYS A 122 -15.37 6.93 -2.49
C LYS A 122 -16.70 6.18 -2.56
N TYR A 123 -16.90 5.37 -3.59
CA TYR A 123 -18.09 4.54 -3.67
C TYR A 123 -18.13 3.53 -2.51
N LEU A 124 -17.02 2.82 -2.26
CA LEU A 124 -16.94 1.86 -1.17
C LEU A 124 -17.06 2.52 0.21
N GLU A 125 -16.50 3.71 0.41
CA GLU A 125 -16.68 4.53 1.62
C GLU A 125 -18.16 4.92 1.82
N SER A 126 -18.91 5.15 0.73
CA SER A 126 -20.33 5.54 0.81
C SER A 126 -21.27 4.41 1.22
N VAL A 127 -20.86 3.15 1.00
CA VAL A 127 -21.66 1.94 1.30
C VAL A 127 -21.10 1.12 2.46
N GLY A 128 -19.90 1.47 2.95
CA GLY A 128 -19.24 0.82 4.07
C GLY A 128 -19.79 1.25 5.43
N ASP A 129 -19.45 0.49 6.45
CA ASP A 129 -19.74 0.77 7.84
C ASP A 129 -18.49 1.35 8.53
N ASP A 130 -18.68 2.34 9.41
CA ASP A 130 -17.64 2.88 10.30
C ASP A 130 -17.33 1.81 11.38
N LEU A 131 -16.21 1.11 11.21
CA LEU A 131 -15.82 -0.01 12.06
C LEU A 131 -15.01 0.43 13.27
N ASN A 132 -14.24 1.52 13.14
CA ASN A 132 -13.40 2.06 14.19
C ASN A 132 -14.15 3.05 15.12
N GLY A 133 -15.32 3.56 14.69
CA GLY A 133 -16.22 4.40 15.48
C GLY A 133 -15.77 5.87 15.55
N ASP A 134 -14.97 6.34 14.60
CA ASP A 134 -14.51 7.73 14.57
C ASP A 134 -15.48 8.69 13.84
N GLY A 135 -16.47 8.15 13.16
CA GLY A 135 -17.54 8.87 12.47
C GLY A 135 -17.29 9.06 10.97
N GLU A 136 -16.22 8.50 10.44
CA GLU A 136 -15.88 8.49 9.02
C GLU A 136 -15.65 7.04 8.57
N VAL A 137 -15.94 6.72 7.31
CA VAL A 137 -15.62 5.42 6.72
C VAL A 137 -14.38 5.59 5.87
N GLU A 138 -13.30 4.90 6.22
CA GLU A 138 -12.03 5.02 5.53
C GLU A 138 -11.65 3.70 4.82
N VAL A 139 -11.45 3.76 3.52
CA VAL A 139 -11.08 2.62 2.68
C VAL A 139 -9.68 2.83 2.11
N SER A 140 -8.78 1.87 2.32
CA SER A 140 -7.46 1.84 1.68
C SER A 140 -7.46 0.86 0.51
N ILE A 141 -7.12 1.33 -0.69
CA ILE A 141 -6.98 0.50 -1.89
C ILE A 141 -5.50 0.44 -2.28
N ASN A 142 -4.90 -0.73 -2.12
CA ASN A 142 -3.54 -0.99 -2.57
C ASN A 142 -3.56 -1.64 -3.97
N CYS A 143 -3.20 -0.87 -4.99
CA CYS A 143 -3.19 -1.33 -6.37
C CYS A 143 -1.87 -2.04 -6.70
N ILE A 144 -1.96 -3.26 -7.23
CA ILE A 144 -0.80 -4.06 -7.65
C ILE A 144 -0.98 -4.48 -9.11
N ASN A 145 -0.08 -4.00 -9.96
CA ASN A 145 -0.05 -4.37 -11.38
C ASN A 145 0.69 -5.71 -11.55
N ILE A 146 0.09 -6.65 -12.29
CA ILE A 146 0.66 -7.99 -12.51
C ILE A 146 1.14 -8.25 -13.94
N GLU A 147 0.90 -7.33 -14.88
CA GLU A 147 1.29 -7.48 -16.30
C GLU A 147 1.72 -6.17 -16.95
N GLY A 148 2.37 -5.27 -16.23
CA GLY A 148 2.78 -3.98 -16.79
C GLY A 148 3.69 -4.13 -18.03
N ASN A 149 3.38 -3.39 -19.10
CA ASN A 149 4.14 -3.41 -20.37
C ASN A 149 5.61 -2.95 -20.26
N ARG A 150 6.01 -2.43 -19.10
CA ARG A 150 7.38 -1.94 -18.82
C ARG A 150 8.09 -2.72 -17.74
N ASP A 151 7.37 -3.59 -17.05
CA ASP A 151 7.94 -4.35 -15.95
C ASP A 151 8.76 -5.53 -16.49
N THR A 152 9.88 -5.79 -15.85
CA THR A 152 10.64 -6.99 -16.13
C THR A 152 9.92 -8.21 -15.56
N VAL A 153 10.19 -9.40 -16.12
CA VAL A 153 9.66 -10.68 -15.58
C VAL A 153 9.91 -10.81 -14.07
N SER A 154 11.02 -10.25 -13.57
CA SER A 154 11.38 -10.25 -12.15
C SER A 154 10.46 -9.36 -11.32
N GLU A 155 10.04 -8.20 -11.84
CA GLU A 155 9.12 -7.28 -11.14
C GLU A 155 7.72 -7.86 -11.07
N ILE A 156 7.22 -8.41 -12.18
CA ILE A 156 5.93 -9.12 -12.21
C ILE A 156 5.90 -10.26 -11.18
N GLN A 157 6.97 -11.06 -11.10
CA GLN A 157 7.07 -12.13 -10.12
C GLN A 157 7.06 -11.58 -8.68
N THR A 158 7.75 -10.46 -8.44
CA THR A 158 7.76 -9.79 -7.13
C THR A 158 6.36 -9.31 -6.75
N HIS A 159 5.62 -8.72 -7.67
CA HIS A 159 4.25 -8.26 -7.44
C HIS A 159 3.31 -9.43 -7.10
N LYS A 160 3.39 -10.54 -7.85
CA LYS A 160 2.63 -11.77 -7.56
C LYS A 160 2.97 -12.34 -6.17
N GLU A 161 4.24 -12.33 -5.77
CA GLU A 161 4.67 -12.77 -4.44
C GLU A 161 4.18 -11.84 -3.32
N GLN A 162 4.11 -10.52 -3.57
CA GLN A 162 3.54 -9.55 -2.64
C GLN A 162 2.06 -9.84 -2.38
N ILE A 163 1.26 -10.05 -3.45
CA ILE A 163 -0.14 -10.42 -3.32
C ILE A 163 -0.30 -11.69 -2.49
N LEU A 164 0.42 -12.76 -2.86
CA LEU A 164 0.34 -14.03 -2.14
C LEU A 164 0.78 -13.92 -0.68
N THR A 165 1.72 -13.01 -0.37
CA THR A 165 2.15 -12.75 1.00
C THR A 165 1.06 -12.02 1.79
N ALA A 166 0.47 -10.95 1.26
CA ALA A 166 -0.63 -10.24 1.89
C ALA A 166 -1.84 -11.13 2.15
N LEU A 167 -2.14 -12.01 1.18
CA LEU A 167 -3.17 -13.04 1.36
C LEU A 167 -2.87 -14.02 2.51
N ARG A 168 -1.61 -14.43 2.67
CA ARG A 168 -1.21 -15.34 3.75
C ARG A 168 -1.21 -14.68 5.12
N THR A 169 -0.81 -13.42 5.20
CA THR A 169 -0.78 -12.67 6.47
C THR A 169 -2.17 -12.24 6.93
N GLY A 170 -3.16 -12.25 6.04
CA GLY A 170 -4.53 -11.82 6.35
C GLY A 170 -4.65 -10.31 6.55
N GLU A 171 -3.83 -9.54 5.86
CA GLU A 171 -3.85 -8.07 5.91
C GLU A 171 -5.07 -7.48 5.21
N CYS A 172 -5.65 -8.22 4.25
CA CYS A 172 -6.86 -7.82 3.54
C CYS A 172 -7.86 -8.97 3.48
N MET A 173 -9.13 -8.65 3.52
CA MET A 173 -10.24 -9.61 3.33
C MET A 173 -10.99 -9.37 2.03
N ILE A 174 -10.85 -8.18 1.43
CA ILE A 174 -11.53 -7.76 0.21
C ILE A 174 -10.51 -7.70 -0.92
N LEU A 175 -10.87 -8.28 -2.04
CA LEU A 175 -10.05 -8.35 -3.25
C LEU A 175 -10.83 -7.71 -4.40
N LEU A 176 -10.21 -6.73 -5.05
CA LEU A 176 -10.68 -6.16 -6.31
C LEU A 176 -9.79 -6.66 -7.44
N GLY A 177 -10.34 -6.76 -8.63
CA GLY A 177 -9.55 -7.05 -9.82
C GLY A 177 -10.25 -6.65 -11.09
N ASP A 178 -9.47 -6.29 -12.11
CA ASP A 178 -9.93 -6.39 -13.49
C ASP A 178 -10.00 -7.86 -13.91
N SER A 179 -10.38 -8.16 -15.15
CA SER A 179 -10.53 -9.56 -15.59
C SER A 179 -9.26 -10.38 -15.37
N VAL A 180 -8.08 -9.85 -15.71
CA VAL A 180 -6.80 -10.60 -15.59
C VAL A 180 -6.35 -10.70 -14.12
N GLY A 181 -6.54 -9.64 -13.36
CA GLY A 181 -6.26 -9.66 -11.92
C GLY A 181 -7.14 -10.67 -11.20
N MET A 182 -8.42 -10.73 -11.56
CA MET A 182 -9.36 -11.69 -10.97
C MET A 182 -9.09 -13.13 -11.42
N ASP A 183 -8.69 -13.34 -12.67
CA ASP A 183 -8.24 -14.65 -13.16
C ASP A 183 -7.05 -15.16 -12.34
N PHE A 184 -6.07 -14.30 -12.09
CA PHE A 184 -4.92 -14.63 -11.25
C PHE A 184 -5.35 -15.03 -9.83
N LEU A 185 -6.26 -14.27 -9.21
CA LEU A 185 -6.76 -14.55 -7.85
C LEU A 185 -7.56 -15.86 -7.82
N TYR A 186 -8.35 -16.12 -8.86
CA TYR A 186 -9.13 -17.35 -9.00
C TYR A 186 -8.22 -18.58 -9.17
N GLU A 187 -7.23 -18.52 -10.06
CA GLU A 187 -6.26 -19.59 -10.27
C GLU A 187 -5.39 -19.87 -9.02
N ALA A 188 -5.13 -18.83 -8.21
CA ALA A 188 -4.43 -18.97 -6.94
C ALA A 188 -5.28 -19.57 -5.81
N ASP A 189 -6.56 -19.92 -6.06
CA ASP A 189 -7.55 -20.35 -5.05
C ASP A 189 -7.66 -19.33 -3.88
N ALA A 190 -7.52 -18.05 -4.22
CA ALA A 190 -7.52 -16.96 -3.26
C ALA A 190 -8.92 -16.45 -2.90
N LEU A 191 -9.94 -16.85 -3.65
CA LEU A 191 -11.30 -16.34 -3.53
C LEU A 191 -12.20 -17.30 -2.75
N GLU A 192 -12.99 -16.76 -1.82
CA GLU A 192 -14.03 -17.48 -1.08
C GLU A 192 -15.22 -17.79 -1.98
N ASP A 193 -15.90 -18.93 -1.72
CA ASP A 193 -17.16 -19.26 -2.34
C ASP A 193 -18.30 -18.42 -1.74
N LEU A 194 -18.80 -17.48 -2.54
CA LEU A 194 -19.84 -16.53 -2.14
C LEU A 194 -21.26 -17.09 -2.28
N SER A 195 -21.42 -18.25 -2.89
CA SER A 195 -22.73 -18.85 -3.19
C SER A 195 -23.59 -19.15 -1.96
N SER A 196 -22.94 -19.26 -0.79
CA SER A 196 -23.62 -19.43 0.49
C SER A 196 -24.19 -18.10 1.07
N PHE A 197 -23.77 -16.97 0.56
CA PHE A 197 -24.14 -15.63 1.07
C PHE A 197 -25.04 -14.88 0.09
N PHE A 198 -24.74 -14.96 -1.21
CA PHE A 198 -25.52 -14.31 -2.27
C PHE A 198 -25.33 -15.01 -3.61
N TYR A 199 -26.25 -14.72 -4.53
CA TYR A 199 -26.21 -15.33 -5.85
C TYR A 199 -25.31 -14.51 -6.78
N THR A 200 -24.23 -15.12 -7.23
CA THR A 200 -23.41 -14.65 -8.34
C THR A 200 -22.98 -15.82 -9.20
N SER A 201 -22.79 -15.59 -10.50
CA SER A 201 -22.28 -16.59 -11.44
C SER A 201 -20.83 -16.34 -11.85
N ASP A 202 -20.32 -15.16 -11.52
CA ASP A 202 -18.97 -14.76 -11.92
C ASP A 202 -17.95 -15.56 -11.12
N TYR A 203 -16.92 -16.04 -11.81
CA TYR A 203 -15.86 -16.86 -11.22
C TYR A 203 -16.38 -18.04 -10.38
N ASP A 204 -17.37 -18.76 -10.94
CA ASP A 204 -18.02 -19.90 -10.26
C ASP A 204 -18.63 -19.53 -8.90
N GLY A 205 -19.16 -18.32 -8.78
CA GLY A 205 -19.77 -17.84 -7.54
C GLY A 205 -18.76 -17.24 -6.54
N ARG A 206 -17.56 -16.87 -6.98
CA ARG A 206 -16.51 -16.35 -6.09
C ARG A 206 -16.26 -14.85 -6.23
N ALA A 207 -16.89 -14.19 -7.21
CA ALA A 207 -16.76 -12.75 -7.40
C ALA A 207 -18.08 -12.12 -7.84
N VAL A 208 -18.18 -10.81 -7.70
CA VAL A 208 -19.30 -9.98 -8.13
C VAL A 208 -18.78 -8.92 -9.08
N PHE A 209 -19.47 -8.73 -10.20
CA PHE A 209 -19.16 -7.69 -11.17
C PHE A 209 -19.66 -6.33 -10.65
N LEU A 210 -18.75 -5.36 -10.46
CA LEU A 210 -19.02 -4.08 -9.82
C LEU A 210 -19.48 -2.96 -10.77
N ASN A 211 -19.10 -3.00 -12.06
CA ASN A 211 -19.40 -1.88 -12.97
C ASN A 211 -20.88 -1.49 -13.03
N PRO A 212 -21.86 -2.40 -12.87
CA PRO A 212 -23.27 -1.99 -12.83
C PRO A 212 -23.66 -1.05 -11.69
N TYR A 213 -22.85 -1.03 -10.62
CA TYR A 213 -23.06 -0.18 -9.45
C TYR A 213 -22.32 1.17 -9.56
N PHE A 214 -21.48 1.35 -10.57
CA PHE A 214 -20.81 2.60 -10.83
C PHE A 214 -21.62 3.50 -11.73
N SER A 215 -21.69 4.79 -11.39
CA SER A 215 -22.34 5.82 -12.23
C SER A 215 -21.44 6.31 -13.36
N GLU A 216 -20.14 6.12 -13.22
CA GLU A 216 -19.11 6.53 -14.18
C GLU A 216 -18.38 5.30 -14.72
N LYS A 217 -17.82 5.42 -15.92
CA LYS A 217 -17.00 4.37 -16.50
C LYS A 217 -15.62 4.39 -15.88
N ILE A 218 -15.07 3.20 -15.68
CA ILE A 218 -13.71 2.97 -15.22
C ILE A 218 -12.84 2.70 -16.45
N GLY A 219 -11.77 3.47 -16.59
CA GLY A 219 -10.84 3.37 -17.70
C GLY A 219 -10.86 4.56 -18.65
N ASN A 220 -10.25 4.42 -19.84
CA ASN A 220 -10.19 5.48 -20.84
C ASN A 220 -11.47 5.52 -21.71
N ASP A 221 -11.71 6.67 -22.35
CA ASP A 221 -12.98 7.09 -22.98
C ASP A 221 -13.64 6.05 -23.92
N GLU A 222 -12.89 5.13 -24.49
CA GLU A 222 -13.40 4.15 -25.44
C GLU A 222 -13.63 2.76 -24.83
N ASN A 223 -12.96 2.45 -23.69
CA ASN A 223 -12.97 1.13 -23.10
C ASN A 223 -13.30 1.20 -21.61
N ASP A 224 -14.34 0.49 -21.23
CA ASP A 224 -14.73 0.29 -19.83
C ASP A 224 -13.96 -0.92 -19.27
N ILE A 225 -13.25 -0.71 -18.17
CA ILE A 225 -12.52 -1.80 -17.51
C ILE A 225 -13.50 -2.54 -16.61
N PRO A 226 -13.69 -3.85 -16.82
CA PRO A 226 -14.53 -4.65 -15.93
C PRO A 226 -13.85 -4.83 -14.59
N ILE A 227 -14.51 -4.37 -13.51
CA ILE A 227 -14.04 -4.50 -12.14
C ILE A 227 -14.91 -5.50 -11.39
N TYR A 228 -14.25 -6.39 -10.69
CA TYR A 228 -14.88 -7.41 -9.86
C TYR A 228 -14.44 -7.26 -8.41
N ILE A 229 -15.32 -7.63 -7.49
CA ILE A 229 -15.03 -7.75 -6.07
C ILE A 229 -15.21 -9.19 -5.62
N GLY A 230 -14.29 -9.67 -4.80
CA GLY A 230 -14.34 -10.97 -4.15
C GLY A 230 -13.89 -10.87 -2.70
N LEU A 231 -14.19 -11.89 -1.93
CA LEU A 231 -13.65 -12.06 -0.59
C LEU A 231 -12.45 -13.01 -0.62
N ARG A 232 -11.47 -12.76 0.20
CA ARG A 232 -10.34 -13.65 0.38
C ARG A 232 -10.82 -15.01 0.90
N SER A 233 -10.26 -16.12 0.37
CA SER A 233 -10.50 -17.47 0.88
C SER A 233 -10.23 -17.53 2.39
N PHE A 234 -11.25 -17.82 3.15
CA PHE A 234 -11.25 -17.78 4.62
C PHE A 234 -11.71 -19.11 5.22
N THR A 235 -12.74 -19.70 4.63
CA THR A 235 -13.34 -20.96 5.11
C THR A 235 -12.34 -22.12 5.04
N GLY A 236 -12.12 -22.78 6.17
CA GLY A 236 -11.16 -23.87 6.28
C GLY A 236 -9.70 -23.44 6.48
N THR A 237 -9.41 -22.14 6.57
CA THR A 237 -8.07 -21.61 6.84
C THR A 237 -7.79 -21.47 8.33
N LEU A 238 -6.50 -21.29 8.69
CA LEU A 238 -6.11 -20.98 10.07
C LEU A 238 -6.66 -19.65 10.55
N ALA A 239 -6.95 -18.71 9.64
CA ALA A 239 -7.52 -17.41 9.99
C ALA A 239 -8.84 -17.51 10.76
N GLN A 240 -9.64 -18.54 10.51
CA GLN A 240 -10.88 -18.80 11.25
C GLN A 240 -10.68 -19.05 12.74
N THR A 241 -9.47 -19.32 13.22
CA THR A 241 -9.19 -19.56 14.64
C THR A 241 -8.89 -18.28 15.41
N PHE A 242 -8.82 -17.13 14.76
CA PHE A 242 -8.55 -15.82 15.35
C PHE A 242 -9.82 -14.97 15.33
N ASP A 243 -10.29 -14.55 16.48
CA ASP A 243 -11.56 -13.81 16.62
C ASP A 243 -11.56 -12.49 15.84
N ASP A 244 -10.43 -11.77 15.84
CA ASP A 244 -10.25 -10.54 15.06
C ASP A 244 -10.37 -10.77 13.54
N LYS A 245 -9.85 -11.90 13.04
CA LYS A 245 -9.95 -12.24 11.62
C LYS A 245 -11.34 -12.71 11.21
N VAL A 246 -12.08 -13.30 12.13
CA VAL A 246 -13.50 -13.63 11.91
C VAL A 246 -14.32 -12.36 11.79
N GLU A 247 -14.06 -11.37 12.65
CA GLU A 247 -14.71 -10.07 12.61
C GLU A 247 -14.39 -9.32 11.32
N ASP A 248 -13.10 -9.23 10.94
CA ASP A 248 -12.66 -8.64 9.66
C ASP A 248 -13.39 -9.27 8.46
N PHE A 249 -13.53 -10.60 8.44
CA PHE A 249 -14.21 -11.31 7.36
C PHE A 249 -15.71 -11.01 7.33
N GLU A 250 -16.39 -11.00 8.48
CA GLU A 250 -17.83 -10.66 8.54
C GLU A 250 -18.08 -9.20 8.12
N ASN A 251 -17.20 -8.28 8.49
CA ASN A 251 -17.27 -6.88 8.06
C ASN A 251 -17.07 -6.75 6.54
N ALA A 252 -16.09 -7.44 5.98
CA ALA A 252 -15.87 -7.49 4.54
C ALA A 252 -17.08 -8.07 3.78
N LYS A 253 -17.69 -9.12 4.31
CA LYS A 253 -18.91 -9.70 3.77
C LYS A 253 -20.08 -8.73 3.81
N ASN A 254 -20.26 -8.00 4.90
CA ASN A 254 -21.29 -6.99 5.02
C ASN A 254 -21.12 -5.87 3.99
N LEU A 255 -19.88 -5.39 3.74
CA LEU A 255 -19.62 -4.42 2.69
C LEU A 255 -20.10 -4.93 1.32
N VAL A 256 -19.77 -6.17 0.94
CA VAL A 256 -20.24 -6.74 -0.33
C VAL A 256 -21.77 -6.87 -0.36
N LEU A 257 -22.42 -7.21 0.75
CA LEU A 257 -23.87 -7.25 0.85
C LEU A 257 -24.50 -5.86 0.72
N ASN A 258 -23.88 -4.83 1.28
CA ASN A 258 -24.33 -3.44 1.15
C ASN A 258 -24.31 -3.01 -0.32
N ILE A 259 -23.21 -3.30 -1.04
CA ILE A 259 -23.09 -3.05 -2.49
C ILE A 259 -24.26 -3.70 -3.27
N LEU A 260 -24.59 -4.93 -2.95
CA LEU A 260 -25.64 -5.68 -3.66
C LEU A 260 -27.06 -5.22 -3.32
N SER A 261 -27.23 -4.46 -2.26
CA SER A 261 -28.54 -3.97 -1.79
C SER A 261 -28.84 -2.53 -2.20
N ASP A 262 -27.81 -1.79 -2.67
CA ASP A 262 -27.91 -0.42 -3.15
C ASP A 262 -28.40 -0.39 -4.61
#